data_5aed39c75257108f541443b60016d1f3
#
_entry.id   5aed39c75257108f541443b60016d1f3
#
_cell.length_a   1.000
_cell.length_b   1.000
_cell.length_c   1.000
_cell.angle_alpha   90.00
_cell.angle_beta   90.00
_cell.angle_gamma   90.00
#
_symmetry.space_group_name_H-M   'P 1'
#
loop_
_entity.id
_entity.type
_entity.pdbx_description
1 polymer ?
#
loop_
_entity_poly.entity_id
_entity_poly.type
_entity_poly.pdbx_seq_one_letter_code
_entity_poly.pdbx_strand_id
1 'polypeptide(L)'
;MSIDVNKILKDRAQQSQKDRYSKFGLKSNPFPKSGTANINESSDQTVALAPIDEKVHKEIVDYIADSLYASSKKDQKLIGTITGDYGTGKTQLLLYAKSIIQNESKKAFAIYINNPGTNLPQLIGSIIEQIGQEQFKKYLWTQVLDEIKKPKNTYKADLEKFLASPQGDMFGKSNDPFSIENEANHKAFLDAFIKQINSRSKRAELNNTLKHIILSILEERNQDAVIADYFYNLISEDFGISKTWETITSGSGKYLNNKVVKLLNAIIDIVQDQGFERFYLLVDEFEDITSGRLTKKESDTYAYNLRALIDKERRWCLLIALTRTALEDIQKISPPLADRLTDREINIERLSTAQMKILVLNYLNLSRENSDSLTPFTEEAIQMVNKITGELPRLALRKLYFLLERAADSESINEIDVKFVEANLQ
;
A
#
# COMPACT_ATOMS: atom_id res chain seq x y z
N MET A 1 -43.43 1.38 -28.30
CA MET A 1 -42.36 2.36 -28.63
C MET A 1 -41.03 1.67 -28.44
N SER A 2 -40.30 1.40 -29.52
CA SER A 2 -38.95 0.88 -29.40
C SER A 2 -38.00 2.01 -28.98
N ILE A 3 -37.29 1.78 -27.90
CA ILE A 3 -36.25 2.72 -27.43
C ILE A 3 -35.10 2.64 -28.46
N ASP A 4 -34.84 3.75 -29.15
CA ASP A 4 -33.71 3.83 -30.07
C ASP A 4 -32.41 4.03 -29.28
N VAL A 5 -31.79 2.89 -28.95
CA VAL A 5 -30.54 2.81 -28.17
C VAL A 5 -29.39 3.55 -28.86
N ASN A 6 -29.36 3.53 -30.21
CA ASN A 6 -28.32 4.20 -30.98
C ASN A 6 -28.44 5.73 -30.92
N LYS A 7 -29.68 6.26 -30.86
CA LYS A 7 -29.90 7.68 -30.67
C LYS A 7 -29.46 8.14 -29.29
N ILE A 8 -29.83 7.38 -28.24
CA ILE A 8 -29.41 7.68 -26.86
C ILE A 8 -27.88 7.63 -26.70
N LEU A 9 -27.23 6.65 -27.33
CA LEU A 9 -25.76 6.55 -27.29
C LEU A 9 -25.08 7.69 -28.06
N LYS A 10 -25.62 8.10 -29.19
CA LYS A 10 -25.12 9.25 -29.97
C LYS A 10 -25.35 10.56 -29.24
N ASP A 11 -26.53 10.77 -28.68
CA ASP A 11 -26.86 12.01 -27.95
C ASP A 11 -25.97 12.13 -26.68
N ARG A 12 -25.67 11.04 -25.99
CA ARG A 12 -24.71 11.03 -24.87
C ARG A 12 -23.24 11.22 -25.32
N ALA A 13 -22.87 10.74 -26.48
CA ALA A 13 -21.53 10.93 -27.02
C ALA A 13 -21.33 12.37 -27.59
N GLN A 14 -22.38 13.01 -28.03
CA GLN A 14 -22.34 14.40 -28.58
C GLN A 14 -22.47 15.46 -27.48
N GLN A 15 -23.15 15.20 -26.38
CA GLN A 15 -23.07 16.04 -25.19
C GLN A 15 -21.71 15.75 -24.54
N SER A 16 -20.69 16.52 -24.90
CA SER A 16 -19.40 16.43 -24.24
C SER A 16 -19.66 16.56 -22.72
N GLN A 17 -19.14 15.65 -21.93
CA GLN A 17 -19.34 15.65 -20.46
C GLN A 17 -18.98 17.02 -19.83
N LYS A 18 -18.21 17.84 -20.52
CA LYS A 18 -17.80 19.17 -20.09
C LYS A 18 -18.94 20.19 -19.99
N ASP A 19 -19.93 20.14 -20.89
CA ASP A 19 -20.89 21.25 -20.97
C ASP A 19 -22.02 21.19 -19.94
N ARG A 20 -22.44 20.01 -19.50
CA ARG A 20 -23.60 19.86 -18.59
C ARG A 20 -23.38 20.36 -17.16
N TYR A 21 -22.12 20.44 -16.69
CA TYR A 21 -21.78 20.99 -15.37
C TYR A 21 -21.41 22.46 -15.41
N SER A 22 -21.20 23.04 -16.60
CA SER A 22 -20.75 24.42 -16.77
C SER A 22 -21.73 25.44 -16.18
N LYS A 23 -23.04 25.13 -16.18
CA LYS A 23 -24.08 25.96 -15.55
C LYS A 23 -23.90 26.10 -14.03
N PHE A 24 -23.17 25.19 -13.40
CA PHE A 24 -22.81 25.23 -11.97
C PHE A 24 -21.38 25.74 -11.74
N GLY A 25 -20.69 26.16 -12.81
CA GLY A 25 -19.28 26.54 -12.74
C GLY A 25 -18.32 25.39 -12.44
N LEU A 26 -18.72 24.15 -12.75
CA LEU A 26 -17.94 22.94 -12.51
C LEU A 26 -17.43 22.36 -13.85
N LYS A 27 -16.20 21.83 -13.83
CA LYS A 27 -15.60 21.12 -14.97
C LYS A 27 -16.13 19.70 -15.13
N SER A 28 -16.50 19.06 -14.02
CA SER A 28 -17.04 17.70 -13.92
C SER A 28 -17.72 17.50 -12.58
N ASN A 29 -18.36 16.33 -12.37
CA ASN A 29 -18.83 15.97 -11.05
C ASN A 29 -17.65 15.62 -10.13
N PRO A 30 -17.40 16.39 -9.06
CA PRO A 30 -16.25 16.17 -8.19
C PRO A 30 -16.45 15.07 -7.16
N PHE A 31 -17.70 14.65 -6.94
CA PHE A 31 -17.98 13.65 -5.91
C PHE A 31 -17.70 12.23 -6.41
N PRO A 32 -17.14 11.35 -5.57
CA PRO A 32 -16.89 9.96 -5.97
C PRO A 32 -18.21 9.18 -6.09
N LYS A 33 -18.42 8.51 -7.22
CA LYS A 33 -19.62 7.69 -7.49
C LYS A 33 -19.81 6.57 -6.45
N SER A 34 -18.73 5.96 -6.00
CA SER A 34 -18.71 4.91 -4.96
C SER A 34 -18.85 5.48 -3.54
N GLY A 35 -18.63 6.78 -3.36
CA GLY A 35 -18.49 7.41 -2.04
C GLY A 35 -17.19 7.01 -1.32
N THR A 36 -16.29 6.31 -1.99
CA THR A 36 -14.99 5.88 -1.44
C THR A 36 -13.86 6.63 -2.08
N ALA A 37 -12.80 6.87 -1.32
CA ALA A 37 -11.52 7.28 -1.86
C ALA A 37 -11.04 6.23 -2.87
N ASN A 38 -10.80 6.63 -4.11
CA ASN A 38 -10.42 5.71 -5.17
C ASN A 38 -8.89 5.66 -5.24
N ILE A 39 -8.30 4.52 -4.89
CA ILE A 39 -6.84 4.32 -4.86
C ILE A 39 -6.24 4.47 -6.28
N ASN A 40 -7.07 4.26 -7.31
CA ASN A 40 -6.66 4.28 -8.73
C ASN A 40 -6.95 5.62 -9.44
N GLU A 41 -7.68 6.54 -8.83
CA GLU A 41 -7.80 7.90 -9.36
C GLU A 41 -6.49 8.65 -9.07
N SER A 42 -6.07 9.48 -10.01
CA SER A 42 -4.80 10.19 -9.96
C SER A 42 -4.48 10.64 -8.53
N SER A 43 -3.32 10.29 -8.04
CA SER A 43 -2.86 10.46 -6.65
C SER A 43 -3.15 11.84 -6.05
N ASP A 44 -3.28 12.84 -6.91
CA ASP A 44 -3.46 14.24 -6.53
C ASP A 44 -4.85 14.58 -5.99
N GLN A 45 -5.92 13.90 -6.45
CA GLN A 45 -7.27 14.21 -5.98
C GLN A 45 -7.62 13.54 -4.64
N THR A 46 -7.14 12.31 -4.44
CA THR A 46 -7.42 11.55 -3.21
C THR A 46 -6.59 12.06 -2.02
N VAL A 47 -5.39 12.54 -2.33
CA VAL A 47 -4.40 12.99 -1.35
C VAL A 47 -4.62 14.43 -0.89
N ALA A 48 -5.30 15.25 -1.70
CA ALA A 48 -5.53 16.67 -1.40
C ALA A 48 -6.51 16.92 -0.24
N LEU A 49 -7.24 15.88 0.22
CA LEU A 49 -8.25 16.05 1.25
C LEU A 49 -7.70 15.71 2.64
N ALA A 50 -7.11 16.70 3.28
CA ALA A 50 -6.78 16.63 4.71
C ALA A 50 -8.04 16.31 5.54
N PRO A 51 -7.88 15.67 6.72
CA PRO A 51 -8.99 15.48 7.65
C PRO A 51 -9.65 16.82 7.99
N ILE A 52 -10.98 16.83 7.95
CA ILE A 52 -11.76 18.03 8.26
C ILE A 52 -11.76 18.32 9.76
N ASP A 53 -11.66 17.27 10.56
CA ASP A 53 -11.54 17.40 12.01
C ASP A 53 -10.10 17.78 12.38
N GLU A 54 -9.91 18.98 12.94
CA GLU A 54 -8.59 19.49 13.34
C GLU A 54 -7.90 18.61 14.39
N LYS A 55 -8.67 17.97 15.28
CA LYS A 55 -8.13 17.07 16.29
C LYS A 55 -7.55 15.83 15.62
N VAL A 56 -8.31 15.20 14.73
CA VAL A 56 -7.87 14.02 13.93
C VAL A 56 -6.65 14.39 13.09
N HIS A 57 -6.67 15.58 12.45
CA HIS A 57 -5.55 16.07 11.67
C HIS A 57 -4.28 16.20 12.53
N LYS A 58 -4.40 16.82 13.68
CA LYS A 58 -3.29 16.96 14.62
C LYS A 58 -2.76 15.61 15.09
N GLU A 59 -3.64 14.71 15.51
CA GLU A 59 -3.26 13.39 16.02
C GLU A 59 -2.49 12.55 14.98
N ILE A 60 -2.89 12.59 13.70
CA ILE A 60 -2.17 11.86 12.64
C ILE A 60 -0.82 12.51 12.34
N VAL A 61 -0.74 13.84 12.32
CA VAL A 61 0.52 14.56 12.10
C VAL A 61 1.48 14.32 13.27
N ASP A 62 1.00 14.36 14.52
CA ASP A 62 1.79 14.05 15.71
C ASP A 62 2.31 12.59 15.68
N TYR A 63 1.46 11.64 15.23
CA TYR A 63 1.91 10.25 15.04
C TYR A 63 3.06 10.15 14.03
N ILE A 64 2.92 10.81 12.87
CA ILE A 64 3.94 10.78 11.82
C ILE A 64 5.23 11.47 12.31
N ALA A 65 5.11 12.65 12.93
CA ALA A 65 6.27 13.38 13.45
C ALA A 65 7.02 12.56 14.51
N ASP A 66 6.32 12.01 15.48
CA ASP A 66 6.92 11.17 16.50
C ASP A 66 7.63 9.95 15.92
N SER A 67 7.05 9.32 14.89
CA SER A 67 7.62 8.14 14.28
C SER A 67 8.80 8.43 13.35
N LEU A 68 8.81 9.59 12.65
CA LEU A 68 9.91 10.00 11.77
C LEU A 68 11.12 10.49 12.56
N TYR A 69 10.89 11.31 13.58
CA TYR A 69 11.94 12.01 14.33
C TYR A 69 12.31 11.34 15.64
N ALA A 70 11.77 10.19 15.90
CA ALA A 70 12.09 9.39 17.06
C ALA A 70 13.60 9.12 17.18
N SER A 71 14.26 9.80 18.08
CA SER A 71 15.72 9.87 18.19
C SER A 71 16.39 8.63 18.79
N SER A 72 15.70 7.64 19.31
CA SER A 72 16.29 6.33 19.66
C SER A 72 15.28 5.31 20.21
N LYS A 73 15.19 4.30 19.65
CA LYS A 73 15.63 2.92 19.79
C LYS A 73 15.04 2.11 20.95
N LYS A 74 14.54 2.62 22.08
CA LYS A 74 14.12 1.77 23.20
C LYS A 74 12.69 1.93 23.72
N ASP A 75 12.08 3.09 23.59
CA ASP A 75 10.83 3.38 24.31
C ASP A 75 9.66 3.88 23.44
N GLN A 76 9.78 3.87 22.11
CA GLN A 76 8.73 4.43 21.27
C GLN A 76 7.82 3.36 20.70
N LYS A 77 6.57 3.49 21.06
CA LYS A 77 5.48 2.71 20.46
C LYS A 77 5.18 3.31 19.07
N LEU A 78 5.61 2.59 18.06
CA LEU A 78 5.45 2.98 16.64
C LEU A 78 4.14 2.45 16.05
N ILE A 79 3.14 2.21 16.91
CA ILE A 79 1.84 1.66 16.53
C ILE A 79 0.79 2.72 16.75
N GLY A 80 -0.03 2.94 15.75
CA GLY A 80 -1.24 3.76 15.82
C GLY A 80 -2.44 2.97 15.29
N THR A 81 -3.59 3.25 15.85
CA THR A 81 -4.85 2.68 15.39
C THR A 81 -5.83 3.80 15.06
N ILE A 82 -6.40 3.73 13.86
CA ILE A 82 -7.48 4.60 13.42
C ILE A 82 -8.79 3.86 13.66
N THR A 83 -9.63 4.38 14.54
CA THR A 83 -10.94 3.81 14.84
C THR A 83 -12.07 4.71 14.33
N GLY A 84 -13.20 4.10 13.97
CA GLY A 84 -14.39 4.82 13.52
C GLY A 84 -15.40 3.88 12.88
N ASP A 85 -16.63 4.36 12.73
CA ASP A 85 -17.71 3.61 12.09
C ASP A 85 -17.38 3.33 10.61
N TYR A 86 -18.11 2.41 10.01
CA TYR A 86 -18.00 2.16 8.58
C TYR A 86 -18.40 3.41 7.77
N GLY A 87 -17.50 3.84 6.87
CA GLY A 87 -17.77 4.99 6.01
C GLY A 87 -17.40 6.35 6.62
N THR A 88 -16.73 6.42 7.78
CA THR A 88 -16.27 7.67 8.41
C THR A 88 -15.01 8.27 7.79
N GLY A 89 -14.31 7.54 6.90
CA GLY A 89 -13.12 8.05 6.23
C GLY A 89 -11.78 7.47 6.70
N LYS A 90 -11.77 6.33 7.40
CA LYS A 90 -10.54 5.65 7.86
C LYS A 90 -9.54 5.42 6.73
N THR A 91 -10.00 4.87 5.60
CA THR A 91 -9.18 4.67 4.40
C THR A 91 -8.58 5.98 3.89
N GLN A 92 -9.38 7.06 3.87
CA GLN A 92 -8.92 8.39 3.47
C GLN A 92 -7.80 8.90 4.38
N LEU A 93 -7.94 8.70 5.69
CA LEU A 93 -6.92 9.10 6.66
C LEU A 93 -5.61 8.30 6.49
N LEU A 94 -5.70 6.99 6.20
CA LEU A 94 -4.52 6.18 5.89
C LEU A 94 -3.79 6.66 4.63
N LEU A 95 -4.53 6.97 3.56
CA LEU A 95 -3.96 7.49 2.31
C LEU A 95 -3.36 8.88 2.50
N TYR A 96 -4.01 9.73 3.29
CA TYR A 96 -3.48 11.04 3.67
C TYR A 96 -2.17 10.89 4.46
N ALA A 97 -2.12 9.99 5.45
CA ALA A 97 -0.90 9.68 6.19
C ALA A 97 0.23 9.20 5.28
N LYS A 98 -0.08 8.29 4.34
CA LYS A 98 0.88 7.82 3.33
C LYS A 98 1.48 8.97 2.54
N SER A 99 0.65 9.89 2.09
CA SER A 99 1.06 11.05 1.33
C SER A 99 2.02 11.96 2.12
N ILE A 100 1.69 12.28 3.37
CA ILE A 100 2.57 13.08 4.23
C ILE A 100 3.92 12.37 4.41
N ILE A 101 3.91 11.08 4.74
CA ILE A 101 5.14 10.30 4.96
C ILE A 101 6.04 10.34 3.73
N GLN A 102 5.47 10.14 2.53
CA GLN A 102 6.22 10.11 1.29
C GLN A 102 6.76 11.49 0.86
N ASN A 103 6.02 12.55 1.14
CA ASN A 103 6.41 13.91 0.79
C ASN A 103 7.46 14.50 1.75
N GLU A 104 7.31 14.23 3.06
CA GLU A 104 8.15 14.82 4.09
C GLU A 104 9.47 14.08 4.31
N SER A 105 9.56 12.82 3.93
CA SER A 105 10.78 12.04 4.16
C SER A 105 11.14 11.11 3.02
N LYS A 106 12.26 11.44 2.34
CA LYS A 106 12.90 10.51 1.37
C LYS A 106 13.48 9.26 2.05
N LYS A 107 13.58 9.24 3.38
CA LYS A 107 14.11 8.13 4.18
C LYS A 107 13.04 7.21 4.73
N ALA A 108 11.78 7.49 4.44
CA ALA A 108 10.65 6.66 4.86
C ALA A 108 10.08 5.91 3.67
N PHE A 109 9.85 4.62 3.86
CA PHE A 109 9.17 3.76 2.89
C PHE A 109 7.79 3.41 3.44
N ALA A 110 6.72 3.85 2.76
CA ALA A 110 5.35 3.65 3.20
C ALA A 110 4.57 2.80 2.20
N ILE A 111 3.98 1.71 2.68
CA ILE A 111 3.08 0.87 1.89
C ILE A 111 1.68 0.87 2.51
N TYR A 112 0.68 0.81 1.63
CA TYR A 112 -0.72 0.70 2.02
C TYR A 112 -1.25 -0.68 1.62
N ILE A 113 -1.86 -1.38 2.57
CA ILE A 113 -2.47 -2.69 2.37
C ILE A 113 -3.96 -2.57 2.65
N ASN A 114 -4.75 -2.76 1.60
CA ASN A 114 -6.21 -2.68 1.70
C ASN A 114 -6.81 -3.89 2.42
N ASN A 115 -6.22 -5.07 2.24
CA ASN A 115 -6.66 -6.29 2.90
C ASN A 115 -5.44 -7.09 3.36
N PRO A 116 -5.19 -7.18 4.69
CA PRO A 116 -4.03 -7.90 5.23
C PRO A 116 -4.20 -9.41 5.18
N GLY A 117 -5.37 -9.91 4.79
CA GLY A 117 -5.69 -11.33 4.85
C GLY A 117 -6.00 -11.83 6.25
N THR A 118 -6.11 -13.15 6.38
CA THR A 118 -6.56 -13.83 7.59
C THR A 118 -5.44 -14.49 8.40
N ASN A 119 -4.19 -14.30 7.99
CA ASN A 119 -3.02 -14.82 8.70
C ASN A 119 -1.76 -14.01 8.36
N LEU A 120 -0.73 -14.17 9.17
CA LEU A 120 0.52 -13.45 9.02
C LEU A 120 1.23 -13.72 7.66
N PRO A 121 1.27 -14.95 7.12
CA PRO A 121 1.76 -15.19 5.77
C PRO A 121 1.09 -14.34 4.69
N GLN A 122 -0.24 -14.21 4.70
CA GLN A 122 -0.97 -13.39 3.74
C GLN A 122 -0.61 -11.90 3.87
N LEU A 123 -0.51 -11.39 5.12
CA LEU A 123 -0.04 -10.04 5.36
C LEU A 123 1.33 -9.80 4.73
N ILE A 124 2.28 -10.71 4.89
CA ILE A 124 3.62 -10.57 4.32
C ILE A 124 3.59 -10.70 2.78
N GLY A 125 2.76 -11.59 2.25
CA GLY A 125 2.50 -11.67 0.81
C GLY A 125 2.02 -10.33 0.25
N SER A 126 1.06 -9.69 0.90
CA SER A 126 0.57 -8.36 0.54
C SER A 126 1.66 -7.28 0.65
N ILE A 127 2.57 -7.37 1.60
CA ILE A 127 3.73 -6.47 1.69
C ILE A 127 4.62 -6.59 0.44
N ILE A 128 4.96 -7.81 0.05
CA ILE A 128 5.80 -8.08 -1.13
C ILE A 128 5.11 -7.61 -2.42
N GLU A 129 3.80 -7.86 -2.56
CA GLU A 129 3.01 -7.39 -3.69
C GLU A 129 2.96 -5.87 -3.79
N GLN A 130 2.86 -5.16 -2.67
CA GLN A 130 2.85 -3.70 -2.63
C GLN A 130 4.23 -3.09 -2.90
N ILE A 131 5.31 -3.73 -2.51
CA ILE A 131 6.67 -3.35 -2.94
C ILE A 131 6.78 -3.52 -4.46
N GLY A 132 6.09 -4.51 -5.01
CA GLY A 132 6.15 -4.92 -6.39
C GLY A 132 7.24 -5.97 -6.63
N GLN A 133 6.85 -7.06 -7.28
CA GLN A 133 7.71 -8.22 -7.49
C GLN A 133 9.04 -7.86 -8.14
N GLU A 134 9.01 -7.10 -9.21
CA GLU A 134 10.21 -6.71 -9.95
C GLU A 134 11.13 -5.77 -9.14
N GLN A 135 10.53 -4.85 -8.40
CA GLN A 135 11.30 -3.95 -7.53
C GLN A 135 11.92 -4.71 -6.36
N PHE A 136 11.19 -5.67 -5.77
CA PHE A 136 11.70 -6.50 -4.70
C PHE A 136 12.86 -7.39 -5.18
N LYS A 137 12.72 -8.04 -6.34
CA LYS A 137 13.81 -8.80 -6.98
C LYS A 137 15.03 -7.94 -7.25
N LYS A 138 14.84 -6.71 -7.75
CA LYS A 138 15.92 -5.76 -8.01
C LYS A 138 16.66 -5.41 -6.71
N TYR A 139 15.93 -5.08 -5.64
CA TYR A 139 16.55 -4.78 -4.34
C TYR A 139 17.36 -5.96 -3.82
N LEU A 140 16.77 -7.15 -3.85
CA LEU A 140 17.40 -8.37 -3.39
C LEU A 140 18.65 -8.73 -4.21
N TRP A 141 18.56 -8.61 -5.54
CA TRP A 141 19.69 -8.85 -6.44
C TRP A 141 20.82 -7.84 -6.23
N THR A 142 20.50 -6.57 -6.03
CA THR A 142 21.50 -5.53 -5.75
C THR A 142 22.31 -5.89 -4.51
N GLN A 143 21.66 -6.34 -3.44
CA GLN A 143 22.36 -6.77 -2.22
C GLN A 143 23.31 -7.94 -2.45
N VAL A 144 22.86 -8.94 -3.21
CA VAL A 144 23.70 -10.11 -3.56
C VAL A 144 24.89 -9.67 -4.41
N LEU A 145 24.66 -8.81 -5.40
CA LEU A 145 25.71 -8.34 -6.30
C LEU A 145 26.74 -7.47 -5.58
N ASP A 146 26.31 -6.62 -4.67
CA ASP A 146 27.20 -5.80 -3.84
C ASP A 146 28.10 -6.69 -2.97
N GLU A 147 27.57 -7.78 -2.44
CA GLU A 147 28.36 -8.74 -1.66
C GLU A 147 29.38 -9.46 -2.54
N ILE A 148 28.96 -9.94 -3.72
CA ILE A 148 29.88 -10.58 -4.70
C ILE A 148 31.02 -9.64 -5.08
N LYS A 149 30.76 -8.34 -5.25
CA LYS A 149 31.73 -7.35 -5.70
C LYS A 149 32.73 -6.91 -4.61
N LYS A 150 32.51 -7.24 -3.34
CA LYS A 150 33.41 -6.82 -2.26
C LYS A 150 34.84 -7.32 -2.49
N PRO A 151 35.87 -6.44 -2.37
CA PRO A 151 37.27 -6.77 -2.72
C PRO A 151 37.91 -7.91 -1.95
N LYS A 152 37.40 -8.20 -0.74
CA LYS A 152 37.93 -9.25 0.15
C LYS A 152 37.15 -10.55 0.06
N ASN A 153 36.16 -10.64 -0.82
CA ASN A 153 35.28 -11.78 -0.91
C ASN A 153 35.81 -12.82 -1.90
N THR A 154 35.86 -14.07 -1.47
CA THR A 154 36.28 -15.21 -2.31
C THR A 154 35.31 -15.47 -3.46
N TYR A 155 34.04 -15.04 -3.33
CA TYR A 155 33.00 -15.24 -4.34
C TYR A 155 33.36 -14.61 -5.70
N LYS A 156 33.92 -13.40 -5.70
CA LYS A 156 34.37 -12.76 -6.93
C LYS A 156 35.44 -13.59 -7.61
N ALA A 157 36.44 -14.05 -6.88
CA ALA A 157 37.53 -14.86 -7.40
C ALA A 157 37.04 -16.19 -7.97
N ASP A 158 36.03 -16.81 -7.37
CA ASP A 158 35.42 -18.04 -7.87
C ASP A 158 34.69 -17.84 -9.18
N LEU A 159 34.05 -16.68 -9.41
CA LEU A 159 33.42 -16.34 -10.65
C LEU A 159 34.41 -15.89 -11.72
N GLU A 160 35.50 -15.21 -11.36
CA GLU A 160 36.55 -14.77 -12.28
C GLU A 160 37.22 -15.96 -13.02
N LYS A 161 37.24 -17.15 -12.44
CA LYS A 161 37.72 -18.40 -13.08
C LYS A 161 36.96 -18.75 -14.38
N PHE A 162 35.75 -18.25 -14.55
CA PHE A 162 34.94 -18.44 -15.75
C PHE A 162 35.11 -17.37 -16.80
N LEU A 163 35.85 -16.29 -16.52
CA LEU A 163 36.17 -15.27 -17.48
C LEU A 163 37.23 -15.82 -18.45
N ALA A 164 37.10 -15.50 -19.73
CA ALA A 164 38.13 -15.80 -20.71
C ALA A 164 39.42 -15.04 -20.35
N SER A 165 40.55 -15.71 -20.41
CA SER A 165 41.84 -15.05 -20.26
C SER A 165 41.95 -13.89 -21.26
N PRO A 166 42.58 -12.75 -20.91
CA PRO A 166 42.67 -11.54 -21.75
C PRO A 166 43.42 -11.69 -23.08
N GLN A 167 43.64 -12.89 -23.55
CA GLN A 167 44.25 -13.15 -24.84
C GLN A 167 43.21 -13.00 -25.95
N GLY A 168 43.16 -11.83 -26.55
CA GLY A 168 42.66 -11.69 -27.89
C GLY A 168 41.55 -10.70 -28.21
N ASP A 169 41.24 -9.75 -27.36
CA ASP A 169 40.38 -8.65 -27.80
C ASP A 169 41.23 -7.45 -28.26
N MET A 170 41.59 -7.47 -29.56
CA MET A 170 42.22 -6.35 -30.26
C MET A 170 41.29 -5.12 -30.38
N PHE A 171 40.05 -5.21 -29.93
CA PHE A 171 39.03 -4.13 -29.93
C PHE A 171 38.43 -3.91 -28.54
N GLY A 172 39.24 -3.53 -27.64
CA GLY A 172 39.12 -2.88 -26.35
C GLY A 172 37.73 -2.48 -25.80
N LYS A 173 36.76 -3.40 -25.69
CA LYS A 173 35.63 -3.29 -24.76
C LYS A 173 35.53 -4.60 -23.99
N SER A 174 36.25 -4.64 -22.89
CA SER A 174 36.07 -5.68 -21.87
C SER A 174 34.60 -5.67 -21.43
N ASN A 175 33.84 -6.68 -21.87
CA ASN A 175 32.56 -7.00 -21.28
C ASN A 175 32.79 -7.69 -19.92
N ASP A 176 33.37 -6.98 -18.97
CA ASP A 176 33.53 -7.46 -17.61
C ASP A 176 32.15 -7.55 -16.96
N PRO A 177 31.65 -8.76 -16.63
CA PRO A 177 30.35 -8.90 -15.98
C PRO A 177 30.23 -8.11 -14.66
N PHE A 178 31.34 -7.83 -14.00
CA PHE A 178 31.35 -7.05 -12.75
C PHE A 178 31.27 -5.53 -12.99
N SER A 179 31.50 -5.06 -14.23
CA SER A 179 31.37 -3.66 -14.60
C SER A 179 29.98 -3.27 -15.07
N ILE A 180 29.05 -4.22 -15.19
CA ILE A 180 27.67 -3.95 -15.58
C ILE A 180 27.03 -3.11 -14.48
N GLU A 181 26.86 -1.80 -14.75
CA GLU A 181 26.26 -0.86 -13.81
C GLU A 181 24.75 -1.12 -13.67
N ASN A 182 24.31 -1.13 -12.43
CA ASN A 182 23.00 -0.80 -11.84
C ASN A 182 21.68 -1.38 -12.37
N GLU A 183 21.60 -1.99 -13.55
CA GLU A 183 20.35 -2.57 -14.07
C GLU A 183 20.42 -4.08 -14.32
N ALA A 184 21.55 -4.69 -14.05
CA ALA A 184 21.72 -6.11 -14.27
C ALA A 184 20.87 -6.90 -13.29
N ASN A 185 19.82 -7.53 -13.78
CA ASN A 185 19.18 -8.62 -13.08
C ASN A 185 20.09 -9.87 -13.13
N HIS A 186 19.77 -10.87 -12.32
CA HIS A 186 20.49 -12.15 -12.27
C HIS A 186 20.75 -12.75 -13.66
N LYS A 187 19.76 -12.72 -14.54
CA LYS A 187 19.85 -13.24 -15.90
C LYS A 187 20.87 -12.47 -16.74
N ALA A 188 20.82 -11.15 -16.72
CA ALA A 188 21.78 -10.32 -17.48
C ALA A 188 23.22 -10.55 -17.01
N PHE A 189 23.41 -10.69 -15.69
CA PHE A 189 24.71 -11.03 -15.10
C PHE A 189 25.22 -12.40 -15.57
N LEU A 190 24.37 -13.41 -15.48
CA LEU A 190 24.69 -14.76 -15.94
C LEU A 190 24.98 -14.80 -17.44
N ASP A 191 24.17 -14.14 -18.28
CA ASP A 191 24.35 -14.06 -19.71
C ASP A 191 25.69 -13.40 -20.11
N ALA A 192 26.17 -12.44 -19.34
CA ALA A 192 27.46 -11.80 -19.56
C ALA A 192 28.64 -12.79 -19.41
N PHE A 193 28.57 -13.71 -18.46
CA PHE A 193 29.54 -14.81 -18.34
C PHE A 193 29.36 -15.85 -19.44
N ILE A 194 28.11 -16.26 -19.72
CA ILE A 194 27.79 -17.30 -20.69
C ILE A 194 28.29 -16.94 -22.09
N LYS A 195 28.24 -15.66 -22.47
CA LYS A 195 28.78 -15.18 -23.77
C LYS A 195 30.27 -15.45 -23.93
N GLN A 196 31.00 -15.60 -22.85
CA GLN A 196 32.43 -15.87 -22.85
C GLN A 196 32.79 -17.38 -22.78
N ILE A 197 31.75 -18.24 -22.55
CA ILE A 197 31.91 -19.67 -22.32
C ILE A 197 31.35 -20.48 -23.50
N ASN A 198 32.20 -21.18 -24.22
CA ASN A 198 31.83 -22.03 -25.36
C ASN A 198 31.40 -23.46 -24.94
N SER A 199 31.82 -23.92 -23.76
CA SER A 199 31.57 -25.28 -23.30
C SER A 199 30.25 -25.38 -22.49
N ARG A 200 29.39 -26.33 -22.86
CA ARG A 200 28.15 -26.62 -22.13
C ARG A 200 28.44 -27.06 -20.66
N SER A 201 29.48 -27.85 -20.45
CA SER A 201 29.90 -28.29 -19.12
C SER A 201 30.31 -27.12 -18.24
N LYS A 202 31.11 -26.17 -18.77
CA LYS A 202 31.52 -24.98 -18.03
C LYS A 202 30.36 -24.04 -17.72
N ARG A 203 29.35 -23.97 -18.59
CA ARG A 203 28.10 -23.20 -18.32
C ARG A 203 27.31 -23.81 -17.16
N ALA A 204 27.21 -25.14 -17.09
CA ALA A 204 26.55 -25.83 -16.00
C ALA A 204 27.33 -25.62 -14.66
N GLU A 205 28.64 -25.67 -14.72
CA GLU A 205 29.52 -25.41 -13.56
C GLU A 205 29.36 -23.96 -13.06
N LEU A 206 29.36 -22.98 -13.96
CA LEU A 206 29.09 -21.57 -13.62
C LEU A 206 27.73 -21.42 -12.92
N ASN A 207 26.66 -22.01 -13.48
CA ASN A 207 25.34 -21.92 -12.88
C ASN A 207 25.31 -22.49 -11.47
N ASN A 208 25.94 -23.64 -11.26
CA ASN A 208 26.03 -24.28 -9.94
C ASN A 208 26.86 -23.42 -8.97
N THR A 209 27.99 -22.89 -9.41
CA THR A 209 28.85 -22.01 -8.61
C THR A 209 28.10 -20.74 -8.21
N LEU A 210 27.43 -20.07 -9.16
CA LEU A 210 26.67 -18.86 -8.88
C LEU A 210 25.50 -19.15 -7.93
N LYS A 211 24.79 -20.25 -8.13
CA LYS A 211 23.75 -20.69 -7.20
C LYS A 211 24.27 -20.87 -5.77
N HIS A 212 25.39 -21.58 -5.60
CA HIS A 212 26.00 -21.76 -4.29
C HIS A 212 26.41 -20.45 -3.65
N ILE A 213 27.01 -19.53 -4.42
CA ILE A 213 27.40 -18.21 -3.94
C ILE A 213 26.19 -17.43 -3.45
N ILE A 214 25.13 -17.35 -4.25
CA ILE A 214 23.91 -16.63 -3.89
C ILE A 214 23.28 -17.23 -2.63
N LEU A 215 23.15 -18.55 -2.56
CA LEU A 215 22.60 -19.22 -1.38
C LEU A 215 23.44 -18.97 -0.14
N SER A 216 24.77 -19.03 -0.23
CA SER A 216 25.67 -18.74 0.90
C SER A 216 25.51 -17.31 1.41
N ILE A 217 25.45 -16.33 0.52
CA ILE A 217 25.25 -14.93 0.87
C ILE A 217 23.91 -14.73 1.58
N LEU A 218 22.84 -15.32 1.01
CA LEU A 218 21.49 -15.20 1.57
C LEU A 218 21.35 -15.92 2.90
N GLU A 219 21.99 -17.09 3.07
CA GLU A 219 21.99 -17.85 4.31
C GLU A 219 22.77 -17.14 5.42
N GLU A 220 23.96 -16.61 5.11
CA GLU A 220 24.72 -15.79 6.05
C GLU A 220 23.93 -14.58 6.53
N ARG A 221 23.24 -13.89 5.61
CA ARG A 221 22.47 -12.71 5.92
C ARG A 221 21.25 -12.99 6.79
N ASN A 222 20.49 -14.00 6.44
CA ASN A 222 19.21 -14.29 7.05
C ASN A 222 19.30 -15.31 8.19
N GLN A 223 20.43 -15.97 8.34
CA GLN A 223 20.67 -17.08 9.28
C GLN A 223 19.57 -18.16 9.21
N ASP A 224 19.05 -18.40 7.99
CA ASP A 224 17.97 -19.33 7.72
C ASP A 224 18.00 -19.82 6.27
N ALA A 225 18.35 -21.10 6.08
CA ALA A 225 18.47 -21.72 4.76
C ALA A 225 17.15 -21.73 3.95
N VAL A 226 15.99 -21.78 4.62
CA VAL A 226 14.69 -21.78 3.93
C VAL A 226 14.36 -20.39 3.38
N ILE A 227 14.72 -19.34 4.11
CA ILE A 227 14.59 -17.96 3.59
C ILE A 227 15.57 -17.71 2.45
N ALA A 228 16.79 -18.25 2.56
CA ALA A 228 17.77 -18.20 1.48
C ALA A 228 17.28 -18.88 0.21
N ASP A 229 16.73 -20.08 0.31
CA ASP A 229 16.10 -20.79 -0.82
C ASP A 229 14.92 -20.00 -1.40
N TYR A 230 14.09 -19.40 -0.57
CA TYR A 230 12.97 -18.57 -1.02
C TYR A 230 13.46 -17.38 -1.83
N PHE A 231 14.42 -16.63 -1.31
CA PHE A 231 14.97 -15.47 -1.99
C PHE A 231 15.76 -15.85 -3.25
N TYR A 232 16.48 -16.97 -3.22
CA TYR A 232 17.12 -17.50 -4.43
C TYR A 232 16.10 -17.78 -5.54
N ASN A 233 15.00 -18.45 -5.22
CA ASN A 233 13.94 -18.74 -6.19
C ASN A 233 13.29 -17.47 -6.76
N LEU A 234 13.18 -16.40 -5.98
CA LEU A 234 12.72 -15.10 -6.46
C LEU A 234 13.73 -14.46 -7.42
N ILE A 235 15.03 -14.50 -7.10
CA ILE A 235 16.11 -13.94 -7.92
C ILE A 235 16.25 -14.72 -9.25
N SER A 236 16.21 -16.05 -9.21
CA SER A 236 16.44 -16.91 -10.38
C SER A 236 15.32 -16.93 -11.39
N GLU A 237 14.18 -16.32 -11.08
CA GLU A 237 12.98 -16.23 -11.93
C GLU A 237 12.32 -17.58 -12.27
N ASP A 238 12.78 -18.69 -11.68
CA ASP A 238 12.21 -20.01 -11.93
C ASP A 238 10.76 -20.12 -11.45
N PHE A 239 10.37 -19.28 -10.47
CA PHE A 239 9.01 -19.28 -9.91
C PHE A 239 8.53 -17.85 -9.60
N GLY A 240 7.25 -17.57 -9.90
CA GLY A 240 6.58 -16.38 -9.44
C GLY A 240 6.41 -16.36 -7.90
N ILE A 241 6.19 -15.17 -7.33
CA ILE A 241 6.01 -14.98 -5.88
C ILE A 241 5.00 -15.97 -5.28
N SER A 242 3.86 -16.17 -5.94
CA SER A 242 2.79 -17.05 -5.44
C SER A 242 3.25 -18.49 -5.24
N LYS A 243 3.95 -19.09 -6.20
CA LYS A 243 4.39 -20.48 -6.10
C LYS A 243 5.49 -20.68 -5.08
N THR A 244 6.40 -19.73 -4.98
CA THR A 244 7.46 -19.78 -3.99
C THR A 244 6.88 -19.58 -2.58
N TRP A 245 5.83 -18.76 -2.48
CA TRP A 245 5.09 -18.52 -1.26
C TRP A 245 4.37 -19.76 -0.72
N GLU A 246 3.72 -20.54 -1.60
CA GLU A 246 3.11 -21.83 -1.25
C GLU A 246 4.11 -22.78 -0.60
N THR A 247 5.35 -22.78 -1.07
CA THR A 247 6.41 -23.62 -0.50
C THR A 247 6.78 -23.24 0.94
N ILE A 248 6.78 -21.93 1.26
CA ILE A 248 7.03 -21.44 2.63
C ILE A 248 5.84 -21.70 3.54
N THR A 249 4.61 -21.54 3.03
CA THR A 249 3.38 -21.64 3.82
C THR A 249 2.90 -23.07 4.02
N SER A 250 3.41 -24.05 3.28
CA SER A 250 3.03 -25.47 3.38
C SER A 250 3.55 -26.20 4.63
N GLY A 251 4.32 -25.52 5.48
CA GLY A 251 4.82 -26.08 6.75
C GLY A 251 3.80 -26.02 7.90
N SER A 252 3.92 -26.89 8.90
CA SER A 252 3.00 -26.95 10.05
C SER A 252 3.21 -25.84 11.10
N GLY A 253 2.12 -25.28 11.56
CA GLY A 253 1.84 -24.27 12.60
C GLY A 253 2.99 -23.53 13.32
N LYS A 254 3.65 -24.13 14.29
CA LYS A 254 4.64 -23.42 15.13
C LYS A 254 5.95 -23.09 14.41
N TYR A 255 6.34 -23.92 13.48
CA TYR A 255 7.54 -23.77 12.68
C TYR A 255 7.36 -22.64 11.65
N LEU A 256 6.16 -22.54 11.09
CA LEU A 256 5.76 -21.50 10.15
C LEU A 256 5.82 -20.10 10.79
N ASN A 257 5.33 -19.95 12.01
CA ASN A 257 5.26 -18.65 12.69
C ASN A 257 6.64 -18.02 12.93
N ASN A 258 7.63 -18.83 13.32
CA ASN A 258 8.99 -18.33 13.50
C ASN A 258 9.65 -17.93 12.15
N LYS A 259 9.37 -18.68 11.08
CA LYS A 259 9.87 -18.36 9.74
C LYS A 259 9.27 -17.08 9.19
N VAL A 260 7.98 -16.87 9.40
CA VAL A 260 7.26 -15.69 8.93
C VAL A 260 7.78 -14.41 9.57
N VAL A 261 8.07 -14.44 10.86
CA VAL A 261 8.70 -13.29 11.55
C VAL A 261 10.11 -13.02 11.00
N LYS A 262 10.92 -14.07 10.80
CA LYS A 262 12.25 -13.92 10.18
C LYS A 262 12.17 -13.37 8.76
N LEU A 263 11.18 -13.82 7.98
CA LEU A 263 10.98 -13.33 6.62
C LEU A 263 10.61 -11.84 6.61
N LEU A 264 9.74 -11.40 7.51
CA LEU A 264 9.43 -9.97 7.60
C LEU A 264 10.67 -9.16 7.99
N ASN A 265 11.46 -9.64 8.93
CA ASN A 265 12.72 -8.98 9.30
C ASN A 265 13.65 -8.87 8.09
N ALA A 266 13.78 -9.96 7.32
CA ALA A 266 14.58 -9.96 6.10
C ALA A 266 14.06 -8.97 5.04
N ILE A 267 12.74 -8.84 4.88
CA ILE A 267 12.12 -7.84 3.99
C ILE A 267 12.45 -6.42 4.45
N ILE A 268 12.35 -6.16 5.76
CA ILE A 268 12.69 -4.85 6.34
C ILE A 268 14.18 -4.55 6.11
N ASP A 269 15.07 -5.52 6.31
CA ASP A 269 16.51 -5.39 6.03
C ASP A 269 16.75 -5.03 4.56
N ILE A 270 16.06 -5.70 3.63
CA ILE A 270 16.16 -5.43 2.19
C ILE A 270 15.76 -3.98 1.87
N VAL A 271 14.69 -3.49 2.46
CA VAL A 271 14.20 -2.11 2.27
C VAL A 271 15.18 -1.11 2.91
N GLN A 272 15.70 -1.39 4.10
CA GLN A 272 16.65 -0.50 4.77
C GLN A 272 17.98 -0.39 4.02
N ASP A 273 18.47 -1.44 3.39
CA ASP A 273 19.66 -1.41 2.57
C ASP A 273 19.51 -0.51 1.30
N GLN A 274 18.29 -0.16 0.92
CA GLN A 274 18.04 0.86 -0.11
C GLN A 274 18.13 2.30 0.43
N GLY A 275 18.51 2.47 1.69
CA GLY A 275 18.67 3.78 2.34
C GLY A 275 17.44 4.27 3.08
N PHE A 276 16.40 3.46 3.20
CA PHE A 276 15.23 3.82 4.01
C PHE A 276 15.48 3.56 5.50
N GLU A 277 15.26 4.56 6.33
CA GLU A 277 15.44 4.46 7.78
C GLU A 277 14.18 3.95 8.50
N ARG A 278 13.00 4.20 7.90
CA ARG A 278 11.69 3.84 8.45
C ARG A 278 10.85 3.10 7.44
N PHE A 279 10.20 2.05 7.90
CA PHE A 279 9.26 1.26 7.13
C PHE A 279 7.86 1.42 7.74
N TYR A 280 6.95 2.05 6.98
CA TYR A 280 5.56 2.25 7.39
C TYR A 280 4.65 1.22 6.74
N LEU A 281 3.88 0.53 7.57
CA LEU A 281 2.83 -0.39 7.17
C LEU A 281 1.48 0.22 7.53
N LEU A 282 0.74 0.64 6.53
CA LEU A 282 -0.59 1.22 6.65
C LEU A 282 -1.61 0.14 6.26
N VAL A 283 -2.37 -0.37 7.22
CA VAL A 283 -3.26 -1.53 7.05
C VAL A 283 -4.70 -1.10 7.17
N ASP A 284 -5.47 -1.33 6.12
CA ASP A 284 -6.92 -1.13 6.11
C ASP A 284 -7.66 -2.46 6.22
N GLU A 285 -8.93 -2.42 6.52
CA GLU A 285 -9.84 -3.58 6.60
C GLU A 285 -9.32 -4.73 7.47
N PHE A 286 -8.63 -4.39 8.57
CA PHE A 286 -8.11 -5.39 9.50
C PHE A 286 -9.21 -6.16 10.27
N GLU A 287 -10.45 -5.75 10.08
CA GLU A 287 -11.65 -6.38 10.64
C GLU A 287 -11.80 -7.87 10.27
N ASP A 288 -11.14 -8.33 9.22
CA ASP A 288 -11.24 -9.73 8.78
C ASP A 288 -10.77 -10.72 9.85
N ILE A 289 -9.91 -10.31 10.78
CA ILE A 289 -9.52 -11.13 11.94
C ILE A 289 -10.72 -11.45 12.87
N THR A 290 -11.73 -10.58 12.89
CA THR A 290 -12.92 -10.71 13.74
C THR A 290 -14.20 -11.06 12.97
N SER A 291 -14.13 -11.15 11.64
CA SER A 291 -15.30 -11.29 10.74
C SER A 291 -16.06 -12.61 10.85
N GLY A 292 -15.65 -13.53 11.72
CA GLY A 292 -16.22 -14.88 11.83
C GLY A 292 -15.81 -15.83 10.69
N ARG A 293 -14.97 -15.38 9.76
CA ARG A 293 -14.38 -16.23 8.69
C ARG A 293 -13.33 -17.18 9.22
N LEU A 294 -12.70 -16.82 10.34
CA LEU A 294 -11.69 -17.61 11.01
C LEU A 294 -12.30 -18.44 12.15
N THR A 295 -11.79 -19.63 12.32
CA THR A 295 -12.04 -20.38 13.56
C THR A 295 -11.39 -19.64 14.75
N LYS A 296 -11.89 -19.87 15.96
CA LYS A 296 -11.30 -19.29 17.17
C LYS A 296 -9.81 -19.55 17.26
N LYS A 297 -9.34 -20.75 16.93
CA LYS A 297 -7.93 -21.14 16.97
C LYS A 297 -7.09 -20.34 15.96
N GLU A 298 -7.63 -20.07 14.77
CA GLU A 298 -6.94 -19.28 13.75
C GLU A 298 -6.84 -17.81 14.16
N SER A 299 -7.93 -17.21 14.67
CA SER A 299 -7.94 -15.86 15.19
C SER A 299 -6.96 -15.69 16.36
N ASP A 300 -6.99 -16.60 17.33
CA ASP A 300 -6.05 -16.61 18.47
C ASP A 300 -4.59 -16.70 17.99
N THR A 301 -4.33 -17.57 17.01
CA THR A 301 -2.99 -17.76 16.44
C THR A 301 -2.51 -16.51 15.71
N TYR A 302 -3.37 -15.89 14.91
CA TYR A 302 -3.03 -14.66 14.17
C TYR A 302 -2.78 -13.50 15.13
N ALA A 303 -3.65 -13.30 16.11
CA ALA A 303 -3.49 -12.27 17.14
C ALA A 303 -2.20 -12.44 17.94
N TYR A 304 -1.88 -13.67 18.33
CA TYR A 304 -0.63 -13.99 19.03
C TYR A 304 0.60 -13.66 18.18
N ASN A 305 0.60 -14.04 16.91
CA ASN A 305 1.73 -13.82 16.01
C ASN A 305 1.94 -12.34 15.70
N LEU A 306 0.84 -11.61 15.46
CA LEU A 306 0.90 -10.17 15.22
C LEU A 306 1.43 -9.44 16.46
N ARG A 307 0.95 -9.79 17.66
CA ARG A 307 1.46 -9.25 18.91
C ARG A 307 2.95 -9.53 19.07
N ALA A 308 3.38 -10.79 18.85
CA ALA A 308 4.80 -11.16 18.97
C ALA A 308 5.69 -10.37 18.01
N LEU A 309 5.16 -10.08 16.82
CA LEU A 309 5.82 -9.26 15.82
C LEU A 309 5.92 -7.79 16.28
N ILE A 310 4.82 -7.22 16.76
CA ILE A 310 4.74 -5.87 17.31
C ILE A 310 5.72 -5.69 18.48
N ASP A 311 5.82 -6.67 19.36
CA ASP A 311 6.68 -6.59 20.55
C ASP A 311 8.19 -6.70 20.21
N LYS A 312 8.54 -7.36 19.11
CA LYS A 312 9.93 -7.64 18.72
C LYS A 312 10.51 -6.66 17.72
N GLU A 313 9.73 -6.27 16.70
CA GLU A 313 10.22 -5.43 15.61
C GLU A 313 10.07 -3.95 15.97
N ARG A 314 11.16 -3.20 15.90
CA ARG A 314 11.23 -1.78 16.24
C ARG A 314 11.56 -0.87 15.04
N ARG A 315 11.78 -1.46 13.87
CA ARG A 315 12.17 -0.72 12.67
C ARG A 315 10.99 -0.33 11.78
N TRP A 316 9.81 -0.85 12.06
CA TRP A 316 8.59 -0.53 11.35
C TRP A 316 7.64 0.33 12.18
N CYS A 317 6.84 1.10 11.47
CA CYS A 317 5.73 1.85 12.02
C CYS A 317 4.44 1.25 11.48
N LEU A 318 3.51 0.91 12.36
CA LEU A 318 2.27 0.25 12.02
C LEU A 318 1.09 1.20 12.30
N LEU A 319 0.29 1.47 11.27
CA LEU A 319 -0.95 2.22 11.40
C LEU A 319 -2.10 1.37 10.86
N ILE A 320 -2.99 0.94 11.73
CA ILE A 320 -4.10 0.03 11.41
C ILE A 320 -5.43 0.77 11.47
N ALA A 321 -6.26 0.61 10.46
CA ALA A 321 -7.65 1.08 10.50
C ALA A 321 -8.59 -0.06 10.90
N LEU A 322 -9.47 0.22 11.86
CA LEU A 322 -10.43 -0.71 12.44
C LEU A 322 -11.79 -0.03 12.66
N THR A 323 -12.85 -0.81 12.60
CA THR A 323 -14.11 -0.38 13.22
C THR A 323 -14.02 -0.49 14.74
N ARG A 324 -14.82 0.30 15.46
CA ARG A 324 -14.91 0.20 16.93
C ARG A 324 -15.32 -1.21 17.37
N THR A 325 -16.28 -1.80 16.69
CA THR A 325 -16.74 -3.18 16.95
C THR A 325 -15.60 -4.18 16.77
N ALA A 326 -14.80 -4.05 15.71
CA ALA A 326 -13.67 -4.94 15.48
C ALA A 326 -12.60 -4.82 16.60
N LEU A 327 -12.33 -3.61 17.08
CA LEU A 327 -11.43 -3.41 18.20
C LEU A 327 -11.95 -4.06 19.50
N GLU A 328 -13.25 -3.94 19.79
CA GLU A 328 -13.90 -4.63 20.91
C GLU A 328 -13.81 -6.16 20.77
N ASP A 329 -13.96 -6.69 19.57
CA ASP A 329 -13.84 -8.12 19.33
C ASP A 329 -12.37 -8.61 19.43
N ILE A 330 -11.41 -7.81 18.98
CA ILE A 330 -9.97 -8.09 19.22
C ILE A 330 -9.70 -8.09 20.72
N GLN A 331 -10.31 -7.21 21.50
CA GLN A 331 -10.19 -7.21 22.97
C GLN A 331 -10.67 -8.53 23.59
N LYS A 332 -11.73 -9.13 23.05
CA LYS A 332 -12.24 -10.45 23.51
C LYS A 332 -11.34 -11.61 23.08
N ILE A 333 -10.76 -11.54 21.87
CA ILE A 333 -9.88 -12.57 21.31
C ILE A 333 -8.50 -12.52 21.98
N SER A 334 -7.91 -11.35 22.04
CA SER A 334 -6.56 -11.15 22.56
C SER A 334 -6.42 -9.80 23.26
N PRO A 335 -6.77 -9.70 24.55
CA PRO A 335 -6.59 -8.48 25.33
C PRO A 335 -5.18 -7.88 25.22
N PRO A 336 -4.09 -8.69 25.22
CA PRO A 336 -2.75 -8.12 25.08
C PRO A 336 -2.46 -7.52 23.71
N LEU A 337 -3.11 -7.97 22.63
CA LEU A 337 -2.98 -7.33 21.31
C LEU A 337 -3.76 -6.02 21.30
N ALA A 338 -5.01 -6.02 21.78
CA ALA A 338 -5.82 -4.81 21.88
C ALA A 338 -5.13 -3.71 22.68
N ASP A 339 -4.49 -4.06 23.80
CA ASP A 339 -3.69 -3.14 24.63
C ASP A 339 -2.56 -2.47 23.79
N ARG A 340 -1.90 -3.20 22.90
CA ARG A 340 -0.90 -2.63 21.99
C ARG A 340 -1.50 -1.71 20.93
N LEU A 341 -2.67 -2.07 20.41
CA LEU A 341 -3.36 -1.31 19.39
C LEU A 341 -3.96 0.00 19.92
N THR A 342 -4.37 0.03 21.19
CA THR A 342 -4.98 1.21 21.83
C THR A 342 -3.98 2.19 22.45
N ASP A 343 -2.69 1.86 22.44
CA ASP A 343 -1.65 2.76 22.97
C ASP A 343 -1.68 4.15 22.32
N ARG A 344 -2.02 4.21 21.04
CA ARG A 344 -2.24 5.46 20.30
C ARG A 344 -3.43 5.28 19.38
N GLU A 345 -4.58 5.73 19.82
CA GLU A 345 -5.83 5.64 19.09
C GLU A 345 -6.24 7.00 18.51
N ILE A 346 -6.49 7.04 17.22
CA ILE A 346 -7.03 8.18 16.48
C ILE A 346 -8.48 7.86 16.13
N ASN A 347 -9.41 8.49 16.82
CA ASN A 347 -10.83 8.21 16.67
C ASN A 347 -11.48 9.14 15.66
N ILE A 348 -12.04 8.58 14.58
CA ILE A 348 -12.81 9.33 13.59
C ILE A 348 -14.28 9.25 13.93
N GLU A 349 -14.87 10.39 14.21
CA GLU A 349 -16.31 10.51 14.48
C GLU A 349 -17.11 10.78 13.20
N ARG A 350 -18.41 10.70 13.30
CA ARG A 350 -19.35 11.10 12.24
C ARG A 350 -19.26 12.62 12.04
N LEU A 351 -19.51 13.09 10.84
CA LEU A 351 -19.38 14.52 10.53
C LEU A 351 -20.59 15.32 10.98
N SER A 352 -20.34 16.35 11.77
CA SER A 352 -21.32 17.39 12.01
C SER A 352 -21.74 18.09 10.71
N THR A 353 -22.87 18.80 10.73
CA THR A 353 -23.31 19.58 9.56
C THR A 353 -22.26 20.61 9.11
N ALA A 354 -21.58 21.26 10.06
CA ALA A 354 -20.52 22.21 9.73
C ALA A 354 -19.34 21.54 9.00
N GLN A 355 -18.89 20.40 9.49
CA GLN A 355 -17.83 19.61 8.86
C GLN A 355 -18.26 19.05 7.49
N MET A 356 -19.53 18.67 7.35
CA MET A 356 -20.06 18.21 6.04
C MET A 356 -20.05 19.35 5.02
N LYS A 357 -20.39 20.58 5.39
CA LYS A 357 -20.29 21.75 4.49
C LYS A 357 -18.85 21.95 4.01
N ILE A 358 -17.87 21.85 4.90
CA ILE A 358 -16.44 21.94 4.55
C ILE A 358 -16.05 20.81 3.58
N LEU A 359 -16.50 19.59 3.83
CA LEU A 359 -16.25 18.45 2.94
C LEU A 359 -16.79 18.72 1.54
N VAL A 360 -18.04 19.14 1.45
CA VAL A 360 -18.69 19.45 0.16
C VAL A 360 -17.94 20.57 -0.58
N LEU A 361 -17.57 21.63 0.13
CA LEU A 361 -16.82 22.76 -0.43
C LEU A 361 -15.46 22.29 -0.98
N ASN A 362 -14.73 21.49 -0.23
CA ASN A 362 -13.45 20.93 -0.67
C ASN A 362 -13.60 20.12 -1.96
N TYR A 363 -14.60 19.24 -2.05
CA TYR A 363 -14.87 18.49 -3.27
C TYR A 363 -15.24 19.41 -4.45
N LEU A 364 -16.14 20.38 -4.24
CA LEU A 364 -16.52 21.33 -5.28
C LEU A 364 -15.31 22.11 -5.82
N ASN A 365 -14.38 22.50 -4.94
CA ASN A 365 -13.17 23.22 -5.30
C ASN A 365 -12.18 22.39 -6.14
N LEU A 366 -12.22 21.05 -6.09
CA LEU A 366 -11.44 20.21 -7.00
C LEU A 366 -11.87 20.33 -8.47
N SER A 367 -13.12 20.72 -8.74
CA SER A 367 -13.68 20.80 -10.09
C SER A 367 -13.84 22.22 -10.62
N ARG A 368 -13.44 23.24 -9.87
CA ARG A 368 -13.52 24.64 -10.30
C ARG A 368 -12.32 25.45 -9.82
N GLU A 369 -12.13 26.62 -10.42
CA GLU A 369 -11.08 27.54 -10.02
C GLU A 369 -11.66 28.55 -9.01
N ASN A 370 -11.13 28.52 -7.78
CA ASN A 370 -11.30 29.48 -6.70
C ASN A 370 -12.70 30.09 -6.50
N SER A 371 -13.62 29.35 -5.90
CA SER A 371 -14.81 29.98 -5.35
C SER A 371 -15.23 29.25 -4.07
N ASP A 372 -15.25 29.97 -2.96
CA ASP A 372 -15.77 29.50 -1.67
C ASP A 372 -17.31 29.44 -1.68
N SER A 373 -17.89 28.79 -2.66
CA SER A 373 -19.33 28.67 -2.85
C SER A 373 -19.79 27.23 -2.79
N LEU A 374 -20.88 26.98 -2.11
CA LEU A 374 -21.53 25.66 -2.08
C LEU A 374 -22.39 25.38 -3.33
N THR A 375 -22.56 26.36 -4.24
CA THR A 375 -23.32 26.19 -5.49
C THR A 375 -22.87 24.91 -6.22
N PRO A 376 -23.81 24.07 -6.72
CA PRO A 376 -25.25 24.29 -6.80
C PRO A 376 -26.07 23.92 -5.56
N PHE A 377 -25.49 23.50 -4.46
CA PHE A 377 -26.21 23.06 -3.28
C PHE A 377 -26.52 24.22 -2.35
N THR A 378 -27.75 24.22 -1.78
CA THR A 378 -28.05 25.09 -0.64
C THR A 378 -27.51 24.46 0.66
N GLU A 379 -27.27 25.28 1.67
CA GLU A 379 -26.82 24.78 2.97
C GLU A 379 -27.83 23.81 3.60
N GLU A 380 -29.10 24.09 3.48
CA GLU A 380 -30.20 23.25 3.99
C GLU A 380 -30.25 21.90 3.27
N ALA A 381 -29.97 21.88 1.95
CA ALA A 381 -29.87 20.63 1.19
C ALA A 381 -28.72 19.76 1.68
N ILE A 382 -27.54 20.36 1.94
CA ILE A 382 -26.39 19.63 2.50
C ILE A 382 -26.72 19.11 3.91
N GLN A 383 -27.33 19.93 4.76
CA GLN A 383 -27.79 19.52 6.10
C GLN A 383 -28.74 18.33 6.02
N MET A 384 -29.71 18.37 5.09
CA MET A 384 -30.66 17.28 4.89
C MET A 384 -29.95 15.99 4.42
N VAL A 385 -29.07 16.10 3.44
CA VAL A 385 -28.28 14.94 2.98
C VAL A 385 -27.46 14.35 4.14
N ASN A 386 -26.79 15.19 4.94
CA ASN A 386 -26.02 14.74 6.09
C ASN A 386 -26.90 13.97 7.09
N LYS A 387 -28.06 14.49 7.43
CA LYS A 387 -29.00 13.84 8.34
C LYS A 387 -29.53 12.51 7.80
N ILE A 388 -29.97 12.46 6.53
CA ILE A 388 -30.52 11.24 5.89
C ILE A 388 -29.45 10.14 5.83
N THR A 389 -28.17 10.52 5.66
CA THR A 389 -27.06 9.57 5.54
C THR A 389 -26.45 9.20 6.89
N GLY A 390 -27.04 9.62 8.00
CA GLY A 390 -26.57 9.33 9.36
C GLY A 390 -25.20 9.92 9.66
N GLU A 391 -24.90 11.08 9.07
CA GLU A 391 -23.63 11.81 9.27
C GLU A 391 -22.39 11.04 8.78
N LEU A 392 -22.59 10.08 7.87
CA LEU A 392 -21.52 9.26 7.29
C LEU A 392 -21.05 9.85 5.95
N PRO A 393 -19.79 10.31 5.86
CA PRO A 393 -19.22 10.92 4.67
C PRO A 393 -19.40 10.09 3.39
N ARG A 394 -19.13 8.80 3.48
CA ARG A 394 -19.25 7.88 2.32
C ARG A 394 -20.64 7.87 1.71
N LEU A 395 -21.67 7.79 2.54
CA LEU A 395 -23.04 7.78 2.07
C LEU A 395 -23.46 9.15 1.55
N ALA A 396 -23.04 10.24 2.23
CA ALA A 396 -23.33 11.59 1.83
C ALA A 396 -22.73 11.91 0.47
N LEU A 397 -21.43 11.64 0.26
CA LEU A 397 -20.73 11.87 -1.02
C LEU A 397 -21.39 11.12 -2.17
N ARG A 398 -21.78 9.86 -1.94
CA ARG A 398 -22.52 9.08 -2.94
C ARG A 398 -23.87 9.69 -3.28
N LYS A 399 -24.60 10.19 -2.30
CA LYS A 399 -25.90 10.87 -2.54
C LYS A 399 -25.69 12.20 -3.26
N LEU A 400 -24.70 13.00 -2.88
CA LEU A 400 -24.34 14.24 -3.54
C LEU A 400 -23.93 14.01 -5.01
N TYR A 401 -23.17 12.93 -5.28
CA TYR A 401 -22.88 12.54 -6.67
C TYR A 401 -24.16 12.39 -7.49
N PHE A 402 -25.11 11.57 -7.01
CA PHE A 402 -26.36 11.31 -7.75
C PHE A 402 -27.24 12.54 -7.88
N LEU A 403 -27.32 13.40 -6.86
CA LEU A 403 -28.09 14.64 -6.92
C LEU A 403 -27.51 15.59 -7.98
N LEU A 404 -26.18 15.73 -8.03
CA LEU A 404 -25.51 16.58 -9.00
C LEU A 404 -25.69 16.04 -10.44
N GLU A 405 -25.60 14.71 -10.65
CA GLU A 405 -25.87 14.10 -11.96
C GLU A 405 -27.28 14.43 -12.45
N ARG A 406 -28.29 14.20 -11.58
CA ARG A 406 -29.70 14.48 -11.93
C ARG A 406 -29.95 15.97 -12.20
N ALA A 407 -29.35 16.85 -11.42
CA ALA A 407 -29.45 18.28 -11.63
C ALA A 407 -28.76 18.71 -12.93
N ALA A 408 -27.61 18.09 -13.26
CA ALA A 408 -26.89 18.37 -14.51
C ALA A 408 -27.68 17.93 -15.77
N ASP A 409 -28.44 16.82 -15.67
CA ASP A 409 -29.25 16.31 -16.78
C ASP A 409 -30.54 17.14 -17.02
N SER A 410 -30.93 18.05 -16.12
CA SER A 410 -32.11 18.90 -16.23
C SER A 410 -31.73 20.35 -16.53
N GLU A 411 -32.13 20.88 -17.67
CA GLU A 411 -31.86 22.28 -18.06
C GLU A 411 -32.50 23.29 -17.10
N SER A 412 -33.61 22.95 -16.45
CA SER A 412 -34.36 23.85 -15.58
C SER A 412 -33.82 23.96 -14.15
N ILE A 413 -32.89 23.07 -13.74
CA ILE A 413 -32.37 23.07 -12.39
C ILE A 413 -31.03 23.80 -12.32
N ASN A 414 -31.04 24.94 -11.65
CA ASN A 414 -29.84 25.73 -11.38
C ASN A 414 -29.34 25.62 -9.93
N GLU A 415 -30.19 25.12 -9.03
CA GLU A 415 -29.89 24.99 -7.61
C GLU A 415 -30.46 23.66 -7.07
N ILE A 416 -29.75 23.03 -6.18
CA ILE A 416 -30.14 21.81 -5.49
C ILE A 416 -30.58 22.20 -4.08
N ASP A 417 -31.87 22.42 -3.93
CA ASP A 417 -32.54 22.78 -2.67
C ASP A 417 -33.10 21.54 -1.94
N VAL A 418 -33.71 21.75 -0.78
CA VAL A 418 -34.33 20.70 0.02
C VAL A 418 -35.41 19.94 -0.76
N LYS A 419 -36.24 20.65 -1.56
CA LYS A 419 -37.31 20.01 -2.33
C LYS A 419 -36.74 19.08 -3.41
N PHE A 420 -35.67 19.50 -4.05
CA PHE A 420 -34.96 18.65 -5.02
C PHE A 420 -34.38 17.40 -4.35
N VAL A 421 -33.79 17.54 -3.16
CA VAL A 421 -33.28 16.41 -2.37
C VAL A 421 -34.40 15.44 -2.02
N GLU A 422 -35.53 15.93 -1.49
CA GLU A 422 -36.69 15.10 -1.14
C GLU A 422 -37.26 14.33 -2.34
N ALA A 423 -37.37 15.00 -3.49
CA ALA A 423 -37.90 14.38 -4.71
C ALA A 423 -36.98 13.29 -5.30
N ASN A 424 -35.66 13.32 -4.98
CA ASN A 424 -34.69 12.46 -5.62
C ASN A 424 -34.01 11.43 -4.70
N LEU A 425 -34.24 11.50 -3.39
CA LEU A 425 -33.63 10.58 -2.41
C LEU A 425 -34.67 9.73 -1.63
N GLN A 426 -35.95 9.80 -2.00
CA GLN A 426 -36.97 8.88 -1.46
C GLN A 426 -36.79 7.46 -1.96
#